data_77cbff5ffe1eb966e1a9951fa446fb44
#
_entry.id   77cbff5ffe1eb966e1a9951fa446fb44
#
_cell.length_a   1.000
_cell.length_b   1.000
_cell.length_c   1.000
_cell.angle_alpha   90.00
_cell.angle_beta   90.00
_cell.angle_gamma   90.00
#
_symmetry.space_group_name_H-M   'P 1'
#
loop_
_entity.id
_entity.type
_entity.pdbx_description
1 polymer ?
#
loop_
_entity_poly.entity_id
_entity_poly.type
_entity_poly.pdbx_seq_one_letter_code
_entity_poly.pdbx_strand_id
1 'polypeptide(L)'
;MRILMLGNSLTTANNMPRMLASLTGAEVTVHARGGARLAEQLNPRTRLGARTQAALCSECWDYVVLQEMSHGPLTCPEKFFSSVEQLCGQIRRSGAVPLLYATWAYRKGCAKLTAKGWDYAEMARGLSAAYGRAAEQQHTLIADVGRSFYELADVEPLYAADGVHPSEAGSRIAASLIAAAIQQHKENLL
;
A
#
# COMPACT_ATOMS: atom_id res chain seq x y z
N MET A 1 -2.84 -15.69 -12.32
CA MET A 1 -2.07 -14.84 -11.40
C MET A 1 -2.90 -14.60 -10.15
N ARG A 2 -2.31 -14.77 -8.97
CA ARG A 2 -2.96 -14.54 -7.68
C ARG A 2 -2.23 -13.44 -6.91
N ILE A 3 -2.97 -12.44 -6.44
CA ILE A 3 -2.44 -11.28 -5.71
C ILE A 3 -3.07 -11.27 -4.32
N LEU A 4 -2.25 -11.20 -3.28
CA LEU A 4 -2.68 -10.93 -1.91
C LEU A 4 -2.41 -9.45 -1.57
N MET A 5 -3.42 -8.75 -1.07
CA MET A 5 -3.26 -7.36 -0.61
C MET A 5 -3.36 -7.29 0.90
N LEU A 6 -2.31 -6.81 1.54
CA LEU A 6 -2.23 -6.58 2.99
C LEU A 6 -2.33 -5.08 3.27
N GLY A 7 -3.41 -4.64 3.93
CA GLY A 7 -3.61 -3.20 4.12
C GLY A 7 -4.75 -2.84 5.07
N ASN A 8 -5.37 -1.74 4.77
CA ASN A 8 -6.48 -1.19 5.55
C ASN A 8 -7.55 -0.54 4.64
N SER A 9 -8.30 0.44 5.16
CA SER A 9 -9.35 1.12 4.39
C SER A 9 -8.85 1.84 3.12
N LEU A 10 -7.58 2.22 3.04
CA LEU A 10 -7.01 2.81 1.81
C LEU A 10 -6.93 1.77 0.68
N THR A 11 -6.71 0.50 1.02
CA THR A 11 -6.74 -0.61 0.07
C THR A 11 -8.16 -0.97 -0.36
N THR A 12 -9.13 -0.93 0.57
CA THR A 12 -10.50 -1.41 0.28
C THR A 12 -11.45 -0.34 -0.24
N ALA A 13 -11.06 0.95 -0.15
CA ALA A 13 -11.89 2.06 -0.62
C ALA A 13 -12.31 1.90 -2.08
N ASN A 14 -13.55 2.26 -2.39
CA ASN A 14 -14.13 2.25 -3.74
C ASN A 14 -13.96 0.91 -4.48
N ASN A 15 -13.84 -0.18 -3.74
CA ASN A 15 -13.63 -1.52 -4.31
C ASN A 15 -12.36 -1.62 -5.19
N MET A 16 -11.29 -0.89 -4.80
CA MET A 16 -10.01 -0.82 -5.53
C MET A 16 -9.43 -2.21 -5.88
N PRO A 17 -9.50 -3.25 -5.01
CA PRO A 17 -9.03 -4.59 -5.36
C PRO A 17 -9.72 -5.19 -6.59
N ARG A 18 -11.00 -4.89 -6.82
CA ARG A 18 -11.71 -5.31 -8.03
C ARG A 18 -11.24 -4.55 -9.26
N MET A 19 -10.92 -3.26 -9.11
CA MET A 19 -10.30 -2.49 -10.20
C MET A 19 -8.95 -3.11 -10.60
N LEU A 20 -8.11 -3.46 -9.62
CA LEU A 20 -6.85 -4.15 -9.86
C LEU A 20 -7.05 -5.51 -10.55
N ALA A 21 -8.02 -6.31 -10.08
CA ALA A 21 -8.36 -7.58 -10.70
C ALA A 21 -8.76 -7.41 -12.18
N SER A 22 -9.56 -6.39 -12.49
CA SER A 22 -9.97 -6.09 -13.87
C SER A 22 -8.80 -5.67 -14.77
N LEU A 23 -7.85 -4.90 -14.24
CA LEU A 23 -6.67 -4.43 -14.99
C LEU A 23 -5.65 -5.53 -15.25
N THR A 24 -5.53 -6.48 -14.33
CA THR A 24 -4.45 -7.50 -14.36
C THR A 24 -4.92 -8.88 -14.79
N GLY A 25 -6.23 -9.13 -14.81
CA GLY A 25 -6.81 -10.47 -14.97
C GLY A 25 -6.51 -11.40 -13.78
N ALA A 26 -6.08 -10.86 -12.64
CA ALA A 26 -5.69 -11.64 -11.47
C ALA A 26 -6.88 -11.95 -10.55
N GLU A 27 -6.77 -13.05 -9.82
CA GLU A 27 -7.53 -13.27 -8.59
C GLU A 27 -6.92 -12.42 -7.47
N VAL A 28 -7.67 -11.49 -6.90
CA VAL A 28 -7.20 -10.59 -5.84
C VAL A 28 -7.87 -10.92 -4.52
N THR A 29 -7.08 -11.33 -3.53
CA THR A 29 -7.51 -11.57 -2.15
C THR A 29 -7.05 -10.42 -1.26
N VAL A 30 -7.88 -10.04 -0.28
CA VAL A 30 -7.59 -8.89 0.59
C VAL A 30 -7.61 -9.30 2.06
N HIS A 31 -6.54 -9.02 2.77
CA HIS A 31 -6.45 -9.07 4.22
C HIS A 31 -6.30 -7.64 4.76
N ALA A 32 -7.41 -7.02 5.07
CA ALA A 32 -7.47 -5.64 5.53
C ALA A 32 -8.46 -5.44 6.67
N ARG A 33 -8.19 -4.45 7.50
CA ARG A 33 -9.07 -3.94 8.55
C ARG A 33 -8.87 -2.42 8.65
N GLY A 34 -9.92 -1.67 8.92
CA GLY A 34 -9.84 -0.22 9.09
C GLY A 34 -8.71 0.18 10.05
N GLY A 35 -7.79 1.03 9.60
CA GLY A 35 -6.66 1.51 10.37
C GLY A 35 -5.57 0.47 10.70
N ALA A 36 -5.62 -0.74 10.14
CA ALA A 36 -4.59 -1.75 10.37
C ALA A 36 -3.21 -1.28 9.90
N ARG A 37 -2.19 -1.68 10.64
CA ARG A 37 -0.77 -1.49 10.31
C ARG A 37 -0.16 -2.79 9.79
N LEU A 38 0.93 -2.71 9.04
CA LEU A 38 1.68 -3.89 8.59
C LEU A 38 2.15 -4.76 9.77
N ALA A 39 2.49 -4.15 10.89
CA ALA A 39 2.83 -4.88 12.12
C ALA A 39 1.71 -5.80 12.63
N GLU A 40 0.44 -5.49 12.36
CA GLU A 40 -0.69 -6.34 12.73
C GLU A 40 -0.74 -7.60 11.84
N GLN A 41 -0.35 -7.49 10.58
CA GLN A 41 -0.27 -8.63 9.65
C GLN A 41 0.76 -9.69 10.11
N LEU A 42 1.76 -9.26 10.87
CA LEU A 42 2.78 -10.14 11.46
C LEU A 42 2.35 -10.78 12.78
N ASN A 43 1.31 -10.28 13.43
CA ASN A 43 0.91 -10.74 14.77
C ASN A 43 -0.12 -11.88 14.71
N PRO A 44 0.31 -13.15 14.91
CA PRO A 44 -0.61 -14.31 14.83
C PRO A 44 -1.66 -14.34 15.95
N ARG A 45 -1.55 -13.47 16.96
CA ARG A 45 -2.55 -13.37 18.03
C ARG A 45 -3.75 -12.51 17.64
N THR A 46 -3.67 -11.75 16.54
CA THR A 46 -4.81 -11.03 15.97
C THR A 46 -5.48 -11.88 14.89
N ARG A 47 -6.79 -11.71 14.71
CA ARG A 47 -7.52 -12.39 13.64
C ARG A 47 -6.93 -12.08 12.25
N LEU A 48 -6.54 -10.81 12.03
CA LEU A 48 -5.96 -10.36 10.76
C LEU A 48 -4.60 -11.00 10.52
N GLY A 49 -3.71 -10.93 11.51
CA GLY A 49 -2.37 -11.51 11.40
C GLY A 49 -2.40 -13.03 11.29
N ALA A 50 -3.21 -13.73 12.10
CA ALA A 50 -3.37 -15.18 11.98
C ALA A 50 -3.77 -15.60 10.57
N ARG A 51 -4.76 -14.91 9.97
CA ARG A 51 -5.20 -15.15 8.59
C ARG A 51 -4.08 -14.91 7.58
N THR A 52 -3.32 -13.83 7.75
CA THR A 52 -2.20 -13.49 6.84
C THR A 52 -1.06 -14.50 6.94
N GLN A 53 -0.67 -14.88 8.17
CA GLN A 53 0.37 -15.88 8.37
C GLN A 53 -0.02 -17.23 7.78
N ALA A 54 -1.27 -17.66 7.97
CA ALA A 54 -1.77 -18.89 7.38
C ALA A 54 -1.72 -18.84 5.84
N ALA A 55 -2.18 -17.76 5.22
CA ALA A 55 -2.18 -17.59 3.77
C ALA A 55 -0.76 -17.60 3.17
N LEU A 56 0.22 -16.93 3.82
CA LEU A 56 1.61 -16.94 3.38
C LEU A 56 2.30 -18.30 3.56
N CYS A 57 1.83 -19.12 4.49
CA CYS A 57 2.39 -20.46 4.72
C CYS A 57 1.77 -21.56 3.85
N SER A 58 0.50 -21.44 3.49
CA SER A 58 -0.27 -22.55 2.91
C SER A 58 -0.84 -22.30 1.51
N GLU A 59 -0.75 -21.06 1.01
CA GLU A 59 -1.26 -20.69 -0.31
C GLU A 59 -0.14 -20.18 -1.22
N CYS A 60 -0.33 -20.35 -2.54
CA CYS A 60 0.59 -19.82 -3.54
C CYS A 60 0.11 -18.44 -4.01
N TRP A 61 1.00 -17.48 -3.99
CA TRP A 61 0.78 -16.11 -4.45
C TRP A 61 1.84 -15.75 -5.47
N ASP A 62 1.46 -14.99 -6.50
CA ASP A 62 2.45 -14.43 -7.43
C ASP A 62 2.99 -13.10 -6.87
N TYR A 63 2.10 -12.27 -6.32
CA TYR A 63 2.46 -10.98 -5.73
C TYR A 63 1.76 -10.77 -4.39
N VAL A 64 2.45 -10.10 -3.47
CA VAL A 64 1.85 -9.63 -2.22
C VAL A 64 2.06 -8.13 -2.09
N VAL A 65 0.97 -7.38 -2.08
CA VAL A 65 0.95 -5.91 -2.00
C VAL A 65 0.87 -5.49 -0.53
N LEU A 66 1.80 -4.64 -0.10
CA LEU A 66 1.95 -4.15 1.28
C LEU A 66 1.56 -2.66 1.36
N GLN A 67 0.51 -2.33 2.12
CA GLN A 67 0.06 -0.97 2.37
C GLN A 67 0.03 -0.69 3.87
N GLU A 68 0.85 0.26 4.33
CA GLU A 68 0.90 0.70 5.74
C GLU A 68 -0.19 1.73 6.04
N MET A 69 -0.53 1.92 7.32
CA MET A 69 -1.45 2.95 7.77
C MET A 69 -0.96 4.35 7.37
N SER A 70 -1.84 5.20 6.87
CA SER A 70 -1.59 6.43 6.10
C SER A 70 -0.38 7.28 6.55
N HIS A 71 -0.21 7.50 7.84
CA HIS A 71 0.92 8.28 8.38
C HIS A 71 1.91 7.41 9.20
N GLY A 72 1.73 6.08 9.18
CA GLY A 72 2.58 5.13 9.90
C GLY A 72 4.07 5.28 9.63
N PRO A 73 4.48 5.44 8.35
CA PRO A 73 5.89 5.62 8.00
C PRO A 73 6.55 6.85 8.65
N LEU A 74 5.76 7.89 8.96
CA LEU A 74 6.26 9.13 9.58
C LEU A 74 6.22 9.09 11.10
N THR A 75 5.18 8.48 11.69
CA THR A 75 4.98 8.52 13.15
C THR A 75 5.57 7.34 13.90
N CYS A 76 5.86 6.25 13.21
CA CYS A 76 6.48 5.06 13.76
C CYS A 76 7.42 4.42 12.71
N PRO A 77 8.46 5.15 12.25
CA PRO A 77 9.30 4.71 11.13
C PRO A 77 10.01 3.38 11.41
N GLU A 78 10.57 3.19 12.59
CA GLU A 78 11.24 1.94 12.97
C GLU A 78 10.30 0.74 12.84
N LYS A 79 9.07 0.88 13.32
CA LYS A 79 8.07 -0.19 13.23
C LYS A 79 7.63 -0.44 11.80
N PHE A 80 7.54 0.61 10.97
CA PHE A 80 7.25 0.49 9.54
C PHE A 80 8.37 -0.30 8.84
N PHE A 81 9.63 0.13 8.96
CA PHE A 81 10.77 -0.53 8.31
C PHE A 81 10.92 -1.98 8.75
N SER A 82 10.86 -2.25 10.05
CA SER A 82 10.94 -3.62 10.58
C SER A 82 9.77 -4.51 10.08
N SER A 83 8.56 -3.95 9.97
CA SER A 83 7.41 -4.71 9.45
C SER A 83 7.55 -5.02 7.96
N VAL A 84 8.03 -4.07 7.17
CA VAL A 84 8.29 -4.27 5.73
C VAL A 84 9.36 -5.34 5.54
N GLU A 85 10.48 -5.25 6.26
CA GLU A 85 11.56 -6.25 6.20
C GLU A 85 11.06 -7.67 6.49
N GLN A 86 10.35 -7.84 7.60
CA GLN A 86 9.85 -9.15 8.01
C GLN A 86 8.83 -9.72 7.02
N LEU A 87 7.88 -8.88 6.53
CA LEU A 87 6.89 -9.31 5.54
C LEU A 87 7.55 -9.64 4.20
N CYS A 88 8.46 -8.81 3.70
CA CYS A 88 9.20 -9.10 2.48
C CYS A 88 9.96 -10.43 2.56
N GLY A 89 10.58 -10.70 3.71
CA GLY A 89 11.25 -11.98 3.97
C GLY A 89 10.28 -13.17 3.96
N GLN A 90 9.12 -13.05 4.59
CA GLN A 90 8.10 -14.11 4.58
C GLN A 90 7.51 -14.34 3.19
N ILE A 91 7.19 -13.25 2.46
CA ILE A 91 6.64 -13.30 1.11
C ILE A 91 7.59 -14.01 0.15
N ARG A 92 8.88 -13.67 0.17
CA ARG A 92 9.88 -14.36 -0.67
C ARG A 92 10.04 -15.83 -0.33
N ARG A 93 9.97 -16.19 0.95
CA ARG A 93 9.99 -17.61 1.36
C ARG A 93 8.78 -18.39 0.87
N SER A 94 7.63 -17.73 0.68
CA SER A 94 6.44 -18.35 0.06
C SER A 94 6.51 -18.42 -1.47
N GLY A 95 7.58 -17.92 -2.09
CA GLY A 95 7.76 -17.87 -3.55
C GLY A 95 7.11 -16.66 -4.24
N ALA A 96 6.52 -15.74 -3.48
CA ALA A 96 5.84 -14.57 -4.02
C ALA A 96 6.76 -13.34 -4.12
N VAL A 97 6.36 -12.38 -4.94
CA VAL A 97 7.06 -11.09 -5.10
C VAL A 97 6.39 -10.02 -4.23
N PRO A 98 7.11 -9.38 -3.28
CA PRO A 98 6.58 -8.27 -2.52
C PRO A 98 6.51 -7.00 -3.37
N LEU A 99 5.45 -6.19 -3.15
CA LEU A 99 5.24 -4.90 -3.78
C LEU A 99 4.75 -3.89 -2.75
N LEU A 100 5.44 -2.76 -2.60
CA LEU A 100 5.01 -1.68 -1.72
C LEU A 100 3.99 -0.79 -2.44
N TYR A 101 2.85 -0.60 -1.80
CA TYR A 101 1.84 0.38 -2.19
C TYR A 101 2.07 1.64 -1.36
N ALA A 102 2.84 2.59 -1.89
CA ALA A 102 3.16 3.84 -1.23
C ALA A 102 1.93 4.75 -1.15
N THR A 103 1.55 5.12 0.07
CA THR A 103 0.38 5.97 0.33
C THR A 103 0.73 7.45 0.19
N TRP A 104 -0.28 8.33 0.26
CA TRP A 104 -0.23 9.75 0.00
C TRP A 104 -0.41 10.60 1.25
N ALA A 105 -0.03 11.88 1.15
CA ALA A 105 -0.32 12.89 2.16
C ALA A 105 -1.83 13.15 2.27
N TYR A 106 -2.29 13.57 3.43
CA TYR A 106 -3.66 14.05 3.59
C TYR A 106 -3.88 15.29 2.70
N ARG A 107 -5.11 15.46 2.18
CA ARG A 107 -5.43 16.59 1.30
C ARG A 107 -5.04 17.92 1.94
N LYS A 108 -4.44 18.79 1.14
CA LYS A 108 -4.09 20.16 1.54
C LYS A 108 -5.31 20.87 2.17
N GLY A 109 -5.12 21.43 3.35
CA GLY A 109 -6.17 22.15 4.09
C GLY A 109 -7.27 21.29 4.71
N CYS A 110 -7.22 19.96 4.66
CA CYS A 110 -8.20 19.13 5.35
C CYS A 110 -8.03 19.20 6.88
N ALA A 111 -9.15 19.03 7.61
CA ALA A 111 -9.16 19.12 9.06
C ALA A 111 -8.14 18.21 9.75
N LYS A 112 -7.90 17.03 9.19
CA LYS A 112 -6.99 16.03 9.79
C LYS A 112 -5.51 16.42 9.63
N LEU A 113 -5.14 17.06 8.51
CA LEU A 113 -3.80 17.62 8.31
C LEU A 113 -3.55 18.79 9.26
N THR A 114 -4.53 19.73 9.33
CA THR A 114 -4.48 20.90 10.20
C THR A 114 -4.42 20.52 11.69
N ALA A 115 -5.23 19.55 12.11
CA ALA A 115 -5.25 19.08 13.51
C ALA A 115 -3.91 18.45 13.95
N LYS A 116 -3.10 17.95 13.01
CA LYS A 116 -1.76 17.43 13.28
C LYS A 116 -0.66 18.50 13.19
N GLY A 117 -1.00 19.70 12.75
CA GLY A 117 -0.01 20.75 12.50
C GLY A 117 0.97 20.40 11.39
N TRP A 118 0.59 19.55 10.45
CA TRP A 118 1.48 19.10 9.38
C TRP A 118 1.32 19.95 8.12
N ASP A 119 2.44 20.19 7.43
CA ASP A 119 2.45 20.73 6.08
C ASP A 119 2.21 19.62 5.05
N TYR A 120 1.44 19.94 4.02
CA TYR A 120 1.08 18.99 2.96
C TYR A 120 2.31 18.47 2.19
N ALA A 121 3.18 19.39 1.77
CA ALA A 121 4.36 19.05 0.98
C ALA A 121 5.40 18.29 1.81
N GLU A 122 5.54 18.64 3.10
CA GLU A 122 6.41 17.91 4.02
C GLU A 122 5.90 16.48 4.27
N MET A 123 4.60 16.30 4.48
CA MET A 123 4.01 14.98 4.63
C MET A 123 4.22 14.14 3.36
N ALA A 124 4.01 14.71 2.17
CA ALA A 124 4.18 14.03 0.90
C ALA A 124 5.65 13.61 0.69
N ARG A 125 6.60 14.54 0.88
CA ARG A 125 8.04 14.22 0.78
C ARG A 125 8.48 13.16 1.77
N GLY A 126 8.02 13.26 3.00
CA GLY A 126 8.38 12.30 4.05
C GLY A 126 7.86 10.89 3.76
N LEU A 127 6.62 10.76 3.29
CA LEU A 127 6.06 9.46 2.88
C LEU A 127 6.82 8.88 1.68
N SER A 128 7.04 9.66 0.63
CA SER A 128 7.79 9.23 -0.55
C SER A 128 9.20 8.75 -0.17
N ALA A 129 9.91 9.53 0.66
CA ALA A 129 11.24 9.15 1.14
C ALA A 129 11.22 7.86 1.98
N ALA A 130 10.24 7.67 2.86
CA ALA A 130 10.13 6.48 3.69
C ALA A 130 9.85 5.22 2.87
N TYR A 131 8.89 5.28 1.94
CA TYR A 131 8.58 4.15 1.06
C TYR A 131 9.70 3.87 0.06
N GLY A 132 10.31 4.90 -0.53
CA GLY A 132 11.46 4.75 -1.42
C GLY A 132 12.63 4.05 -0.73
N ARG A 133 13.00 4.51 0.48
CA ARG A 133 14.03 3.85 1.29
C ARG A 133 13.67 2.40 1.66
N ALA A 134 12.43 2.12 2.00
CA ALA A 134 12.00 0.76 2.29
C ALA A 134 12.08 -0.15 1.06
N ALA A 135 11.67 0.35 -0.12
CA ALA A 135 11.77 -0.38 -1.39
C ALA A 135 13.23 -0.70 -1.75
N GLU A 136 14.11 0.29 -1.61
CA GLU A 136 15.55 0.16 -1.87
C GLU A 136 16.21 -0.84 -0.91
N GLN A 137 15.99 -0.70 0.41
CA GLN A 137 16.55 -1.60 1.41
C GLN A 137 16.10 -3.05 1.25
N GLN A 138 14.86 -3.24 0.80
CA GLN A 138 14.29 -4.56 0.60
C GLN A 138 14.37 -5.06 -0.84
N HIS A 139 14.97 -4.31 -1.77
CA HIS A 139 15.02 -4.66 -3.20
C HIS A 139 13.66 -5.13 -3.71
N THR A 140 12.59 -4.35 -3.44
CA THR A 140 11.21 -4.72 -3.74
C THR A 140 10.56 -3.72 -4.69
N LEU A 141 9.51 -4.18 -5.37
CA LEU A 141 8.70 -3.32 -6.23
C LEU A 141 8.01 -2.22 -5.42
N ILE A 142 7.74 -1.10 -6.07
CA ILE A 142 6.98 0.00 -5.49
C ILE A 142 5.98 0.55 -6.50
N ALA A 143 4.74 0.73 -6.07
CA ALA A 143 3.74 1.56 -6.74
C ALA A 143 3.67 2.90 -5.99
N ASP A 144 4.30 3.94 -6.53
CA ASP A 144 4.39 5.27 -5.88
C ASP A 144 3.13 6.10 -6.13
N VAL A 145 2.03 5.66 -5.51
CA VAL A 145 0.73 6.34 -5.59
C VAL A 145 0.77 7.70 -4.91
N GLY A 146 1.56 7.83 -3.84
CA GLY A 146 1.73 9.07 -3.10
C GLY A 146 2.29 10.20 -3.97
N ARG A 147 3.24 9.89 -4.84
CA ARG A 147 3.77 10.83 -5.82
C ARG A 147 2.72 11.30 -6.81
N SER A 148 1.95 10.37 -7.38
CA SER A 148 0.87 10.73 -8.32
C SER A 148 -0.21 11.57 -7.66
N PHE A 149 -0.56 11.30 -6.39
CA PHE A 149 -1.47 12.15 -5.63
C PHE A 149 -0.92 13.57 -5.46
N TYR A 150 0.38 13.72 -5.20
CA TYR A 150 1.01 15.02 -5.07
C TYR A 150 1.03 15.80 -6.39
N GLU A 151 1.36 15.15 -7.49
CA GLU A 151 1.46 15.76 -8.82
C GLU A 151 0.09 16.14 -9.41
N LEU A 152 -0.97 15.40 -9.08
CA LEU A 152 -2.32 15.57 -9.65
C LEU A 152 -3.31 16.25 -8.69
N ALA A 153 -2.89 16.64 -7.49
CA ALA A 153 -3.79 17.13 -6.43
C ALA A 153 -4.64 18.35 -6.83
N ASP A 154 -4.11 19.23 -7.68
CA ASP A 154 -4.79 20.44 -8.14
C ASP A 154 -5.57 20.21 -9.47
N VAL A 155 -5.44 19.03 -10.09
CA VAL A 155 -6.04 18.71 -11.40
C VAL A 155 -7.20 17.73 -11.25
N GLU A 156 -7.08 16.79 -10.33
CA GLU A 156 -8.03 15.68 -10.17
C GLU A 156 -8.60 15.61 -8.73
N PRO A 157 -9.89 15.27 -8.58
CA PRO A 157 -10.51 15.12 -7.26
C PRO A 157 -10.12 13.77 -6.63
N LEU A 158 -8.87 13.63 -6.20
CA LEU A 158 -8.30 12.34 -5.75
C LEU A 158 -8.76 11.89 -4.36
N TYR A 159 -9.33 12.78 -3.57
CA TYR A 159 -9.71 12.52 -2.18
C TYR A 159 -11.21 12.46 -1.98
N ALA A 160 -11.63 11.59 -1.08
CA ALA A 160 -12.98 11.64 -0.50
C ALA A 160 -13.17 12.91 0.35
N ALA A 161 -14.37 13.16 0.84
CA ALA A 161 -14.72 14.36 1.61
C ALA A 161 -13.84 14.55 2.85
N ASP A 162 -13.39 13.47 3.49
CA ASP A 162 -12.56 13.51 4.68
C ASP A 162 -11.10 13.95 4.43
N GLY A 163 -10.69 14.04 3.17
CA GLY A 163 -9.34 14.42 2.76
C GLY A 163 -8.24 13.40 3.08
N VAL A 164 -8.62 12.17 3.43
CA VAL A 164 -7.71 11.07 3.78
C VAL A 164 -7.90 9.88 2.86
N HIS A 165 -9.13 9.38 2.77
CA HIS A 165 -9.46 8.28 1.88
C HIS A 165 -9.44 8.73 0.42
N PRO A 166 -9.16 7.82 -0.51
CA PRO A 166 -9.19 8.16 -1.92
C PRO A 166 -10.65 8.29 -2.40
N SER A 167 -10.86 9.17 -3.37
CA SER A 167 -12.05 9.14 -4.21
C SER A 167 -12.02 7.91 -5.12
N GLU A 168 -13.05 7.73 -5.95
CA GLU A 168 -13.02 6.70 -6.98
C GLU A 168 -11.88 6.93 -7.98
N ALA A 169 -11.60 8.18 -8.38
CA ALA A 169 -10.47 8.54 -9.24
C ALA A 169 -9.14 8.19 -8.57
N GLY A 170 -8.96 8.54 -7.29
CA GLY A 170 -7.77 8.18 -6.52
C GLY A 170 -7.56 6.67 -6.40
N SER A 171 -8.63 5.90 -6.17
CA SER A 171 -8.57 4.44 -6.12
C SER A 171 -8.21 3.83 -7.48
N ARG A 172 -8.68 4.42 -8.57
CA ARG A 172 -8.36 4.01 -9.94
C ARG A 172 -6.89 4.23 -10.26
N ILE A 173 -6.33 5.37 -9.88
CA ILE A 173 -4.89 5.66 -9.99
C ILE A 173 -4.07 4.63 -9.20
N ALA A 174 -4.46 4.34 -7.95
CA ALA A 174 -3.78 3.35 -7.14
C ALA A 174 -3.77 1.95 -7.81
N ALA A 175 -4.92 1.48 -8.27
CA ALA A 175 -5.02 0.21 -8.98
C ALA A 175 -4.16 0.18 -10.27
N SER A 176 -4.16 1.27 -11.05
CA SER A 176 -3.38 1.38 -12.29
C SER A 176 -1.88 1.34 -12.03
N LEU A 177 -1.39 2.04 -11.00
CA LEU A 177 0.04 2.05 -10.67
C LEU A 177 0.53 0.70 -10.11
N ILE A 178 -0.30 0.02 -9.32
CA ILE A 178 0.00 -1.34 -8.86
C ILE A 178 0.06 -2.30 -10.07
N ALA A 179 -0.92 -2.23 -10.97
CA ALA A 179 -0.94 -3.03 -12.19
C ALA A 179 0.28 -2.76 -13.09
N ALA A 180 0.66 -1.49 -13.26
CA ALA A 180 1.83 -1.09 -14.04
C ALA A 180 3.14 -1.63 -13.44
N ALA A 181 3.31 -1.56 -12.11
CA ALA A 181 4.49 -2.10 -11.44
C ALA A 181 4.61 -3.63 -11.61
N ILE A 182 3.48 -4.34 -11.57
CA ILE A 182 3.42 -5.78 -11.83
C ILE A 182 3.77 -6.08 -13.29
N GLN A 183 3.21 -5.34 -14.23
CA GLN A 183 3.47 -5.54 -15.66
C GLN A 183 4.94 -5.29 -16.01
N GLN A 184 5.52 -4.19 -15.55
CA GLN A 184 6.93 -3.86 -15.75
C GLN A 184 7.85 -4.94 -15.17
N HIS A 185 7.54 -5.47 -13.98
CA HIS A 185 8.32 -6.58 -13.40
C HIS A 185 8.26 -7.82 -14.28
N LYS A 186 7.11 -8.18 -14.82
CA LYS A 186 6.96 -9.34 -15.72
C LYS A 186 7.77 -9.18 -17.01
N GLU A 187 7.78 -7.98 -17.59
CA GLU A 187 8.55 -7.66 -18.80
C GLU A 187 10.07 -7.77 -18.57
N ASN A 188 10.53 -7.43 -17.38
CA ASN A 188 11.95 -7.54 -17.01
C ASN A 188 12.41 -9.00 -16.75
N LEU A 189 11.47 -9.96 -16.69
CA LEU A 189 11.78 -11.38 -16.53
C LEU A 189 11.86 -12.15 -17.86
N LEU A 190 11.47 -11.52 -18.97
CA LEU A 190 11.49 -12.08 -20.34
C LEU A 190 12.79 -11.73 -21.05
#